data_678dc5a9ef0cdf9f2f2cfa3ff83be96b
#
_entry.id   678dc5a9ef0cdf9f2f2cfa3ff83be96b
#
_cell.length_a   1.000
_cell.length_b   1.000
_cell.length_c   1.000
_cell.angle_alpha   90.00
_cell.angle_beta   90.00
_cell.angle_gamma   90.00
#
_symmetry.space_group_name_H-M   'P 1'
#
loop_
_entity.id
_entity.type
_entity.pdbx_description
1 polymer ?
#
loop_
_entity_poly.entity_id
_entity_poly.type
_entity_poly.pdbx_seq_one_letter_code
_entity_poly.pdbx_strand_id
1 'polypeptide(L)'
;FLESIRQFQHDVGRENAILIHVTLIPYLGASGEMKTKPTQASVKELQGMGIQPDIIVCRTERPLEEGIKDKIALFCNVPNKCVMQNLDVETLYEAPLAMEKEHLADVACECLQLDDPAPDMKEWQEMVNTLKHLEKDVTVALVGKYTTLHDAYISVVESLKHGGLAHKSNVTIKWVPSE
;
A
#
# COMPACT_ATOMS: atom_id res chain seq x y z
N PHE A 1 9.15 -13.33 14.71
CA PHE A 1 8.47 -12.06 14.36
C PHE A 1 6.95 -12.20 14.43
N LEU A 2 6.32 -13.07 13.60
CA LEU A 2 4.84 -13.26 13.59
C LEU A 2 4.31 -13.76 14.94
N GLU A 3 5.03 -14.64 15.60
CA GLU A 3 4.69 -15.10 16.95
C GLU A 3 4.65 -13.94 17.98
N SER A 4 5.57 -12.98 17.87
CA SER A 4 5.54 -11.79 18.73
C SER A 4 4.34 -10.89 18.46
N ILE A 5 3.91 -10.76 17.19
CA ILE A 5 2.68 -10.04 16.83
C ILE A 5 1.46 -10.72 17.44
N ARG A 6 1.38 -12.05 17.33
CA ARG A 6 0.29 -12.84 17.91
C ARG A 6 0.19 -12.66 19.42
N GLN A 7 1.35 -12.75 20.11
CA GLN A 7 1.40 -12.56 21.56
C GLN A 7 1.03 -11.13 21.94
N PHE A 8 1.56 -10.14 21.25
CA PHE A 8 1.23 -8.73 21.50
C PHE A 8 -0.27 -8.46 21.36
N GLN A 9 -0.92 -8.96 20.29
CA GLN A 9 -2.37 -8.81 20.14
C GLN A 9 -3.14 -9.47 21.29
N HIS A 10 -2.65 -10.60 21.80
CA HIS A 10 -3.24 -11.24 22.98
C HIS A 10 -3.08 -10.38 24.24
N ASP A 11 -1.91 -9.77 24.44
CA ASP A 11 -1.59 -8.98 25.63
C ASP A 11 -2.39 -7.66 25.69
N VAL A 12 -2.59 -7.01 24.52
CA VAL A 12 -3.31 -5.71 24.46
C VAL A 12 -4.83 -5.86 24.26
N GLY A 13 -5.30 -7.03 23.85
CA GLY A 13 -6.69 -7.28 23.47
C GLY A 13 -6.95 -6.99 21.98
N ARG A 14 -7.84 -7.78 21.37
CA ARG A 14 -8.17 -7.66 19.94
C ARG A 14 -8.86 -6.34 19.60
N GLU A 15 -9.55 -5.74 20.55
CA GLU A 15 -10.18 -4.44 20.41
C GLU A 15 -9.18 -3.27 20.31
N ASN A 16 -7.93 -3.50 20.70
CA ASN A 16 -6.87 -2.49 20.70
C ASN A 16 -5.81 -2.72 19.61
N ALA A 17 -5.91 -3.81 18.84
CA ALA A 17 -4.94 -4.13 17.79
C ALA A 17 -5.61 -4.94 16.68
N ILE A 18 -5.66 -4.38 15.48
CA ILE A 18 -6.12 -5.05 14.26
C ILE A 18 -4.96 -5.49 13.38
N LEU A 19 -5.20 -6.49 12.57
CA LEU A 19 -4.24 -7.04 11.62
C LEU A 19 -4.70 -6.78 10.20
N ILE A 20 -3.98 -5.93 9.49
CA ILE A 20 -4.19 -5.65 8.07
C ILE A 20 -3.21 -6.50 7.27
N HIS A 21 -3.72 -7.46 6.51
CA HIS A 21 -2.91 -8.36 5.70
C HIS A 21 -2.88 -7.92 4.24
N VAL A 22 -1.70 -7.54 3.77
CA VAL A 22 -1.49 -7.14 2.37
C VAL A 22 -1.11 -8.37 1.55
N THR A 23 -1.86 -8.61 0.47
CA THR A 23 -1.66 -9.76 -0.42
C THR A 23 -1.58 -9.35 -1.88
N LEU A 24 -1.25 -10.30 -2.75
CA LEU A 24 -1.22 -10.09 -4.19
C LEU A 24 -2.32 -10.91 -4.86
N ILE A 25 -3.10 -10.26 -5.73
CA ILE A 25 -4.03 -10.91 -6.67
C ILE A 25 -3.42 -10.82 -8.08
N PRO A 26 -2.68 -11.84 -8.54
CA PRO A 26 -2.08 -11.79 -9.86
C PRO A 26 -3.14 -11.95 -10.95
N TYR A 27 -2.96 -11.20 -12.04
CA TYR A 27 -3.69 -11.37 -13.28
C TYR A 27 -2.86 -12.23 -14.24
N LEU A 28 -3.43 -13.33 -14.73
CA LEU A 28 -2.77 -14.19 -15.70
C LEU A 28 -3.20 -13.83 -17.12
N GLY A 29 -2.37 -13.08 -17.82
CA GLY A 29 -2.64 -12.62 -19.18
C GLY A 29 -2.98 -13.75 -20.17
N ALA A 30 -2.38 -14.93 -19.99
CA ALA A 30 -2.63 -16.10 -20.86
C ALA A 30 -4.03 -16.70 -20.71
N SER A 31 -4.62 -16.66 -19.50
CA SER A 31 -5.96 -17.17 -19.23
C SER A 31 -7.01 -16.09 -19.11
N GLY A 32 -6.59 -14.81 -19.05
CA GLY A 32 -7.49 -13.67 -18.92
C GLY A 32 -8.21 -13.61 -17.56
N GLU A 33 -7.63 -14.13 -16.49
CA GLU A 33 -8.31 -14.23 -15.20
C GLU A 33 -7.43 -13.85 -14.01
N MET A 34 -8.08 -13.35 -12.95
CA MET A 34 -7.45 -13.11 -11.66
C MET A 34 -7.37 -14.37 -10.80
N LYS A 35 -6.27 -14.56 -10.08
CA LYS A 35 -6.08 -15.73 -9.21
C LYS A 35 -6.15 -15.34 -7.73
N THR A 36 -7.18 -15.81 -7.04
CA THR A 36 -7.37 -15.60 -5.60
C THR A 36 -6.66 -16.64 -4.72
N LYS A 37 -6.20 -17.76 -5.30
CA LYS A 37 -5.53 -18.82 -4.53
C LYS A 37 -4.28 -18.38 -3.78
N PRO A 38 -3.39 -17.52 -4.33
CA PRO A 38 -2.23 -17.03 -3.57
C PRO A 38 -2.64 -16.29 -2.29
N THR A 39 -3.62 -15.40 -2.37
CA THR A 39 -4.18 -14.70 -1.20
C THR A 39 -4.77 -15.69 -0.19
N GLN A 40 -5.59 -16.63 -0.63
CA GLN A 40 -6.18 -17.65 0.25
C GLN A 40 -5.11 -18.50 0.95
N ALA A 41 -4.06 -18.90 0.22
CA ALA A 41 -2.94 -19.66 0.78
C ALA A 41 -2.17 -18.84 1.85
N SER A 42 -1.86 -17.58 1.54
CA SER A 42 -1.18 -16.67 2.45
C SER A 42 -1.96 -16.44 3.76
N VAL A 43 -3.27 -16.22 3.65
CA VAL A 43 -4.13 -16.04 4.83
C VAL A 43 -4.24 -17.36 5.62
N LYS A 44 -4.36 -18.50 4.95
CA LYS A 44 -4.41 -19.81 5.61
C LYS A 44 -3.12 -20.11 6.39
N GLU A 45 -1.98 -19.77 5.83
CA GLU A 45 -0.69 -19.92 6.51
C GLU A 45 -0.62 -19.05 7.78
N LEU A 46 -1.07 -17.79 7.70
CA LEU A 46 -1.16 -16.89 8.83
C LEU A 46 -2.12 -17.43 9.92
N GLN A 47 -3.29 -17.93 9.51
CA GLN A 47 -4.25 -18.57 10.42
C GLN A 47 -3.67 -19.81 11.09
N GLY A 48 -2.83 -20.59 10.36
CA GLY A 48 -2.09 -21.74 10.91
C GLY A 48 -1.14 -21.37 12.05
N MET A 49 -0.70 -20.11 12.10
CA MET A 49 0.10 -19.55 13.21
C MET A 49 -0.76 -18.92 14.32
N GLY A 50 -2.08 -19.05 14.25
CA GLY A 50 -3.00 -18.48 15.23
C GLY A 50 -3.29 -16.99 15.04
N ILE A 51 -3.03 -16.44 13.85
CA ILE A 51 -3.25 -15.04 13.50
C ILE A 51 -4.40 -14.95 12.49
N GLN A 52 -5.49 -14.29 12.87
CA GLN A 52 -6.62 -14.00 11.97
C GLN A 52 -6.52 -12.53 11.53
N PRO A 53 -6.39 -12.24 10.23
CA PRO A 53 -6.48 -10.87 9.76
C PRO A 53 -7.89 -10.31 9.92
N ASP A 54 -7.98 -9.02 10.23
CA ASP A 54 -9.23 -8.27 10.33
C ASP A 54 -9.57 -7.62 8.98
N ILE A 55 -8.56 -7.14 8.26
CA ILE A 55 -8.69 -6.52 6.94
C ILE A 55 -7.71 -7.17 5.97
N ILE A 56 -8.14 -7.37 4.72
CA ILE A 56 -7.30 -7.87 3.64
C ILE A 56 -7.21 -6.81 2.56
N VAL A 57 -5.98 -6.34 2.27
CA VAL A 57 -5.69 -5.42 1.19
C VAL A 57 -5.08 -6.20 0.03
N CYS A 58 -5.82 -6.28 -1.06
CA CYS A 58 -5.46 -7.03 -2.26
C CYS A 58 -4.74 -6.12 -3.26
N ARG A 59 -3.43 -6.23 -3.37
CA ARG A 59 -2.68 -5.59 -4.44
C ARG A 59 -2.98 -6.25 -5.78
N THR A 60 -3.28 -5.43 -6.78
CA THR A 60 -3.65 -5.90 -8.10
C THR A 60 -3.37 -4.84 -9.17
N GLU A 61 -3.02 -5.30 -10.38
CA GLU A 61 -2.79 -4.43 -11.54
C GLU A 61 -4.10 -3.91 -12.17
N ARG A 62 -5.22 -4.56 -11.89
CA ARG A 62 -6.53 -4.27 -12.48
C ARG A 62 -7.61 -4.27 -11.41
N PRO A 63 -8.72 -3.55 -11.61
CA PRO A 63 -9.87 -3.61 -10.70
C PRO A 63 -10.32 -5.06 -10.48
N LEU A 64 -10.66 -5.38 -9.23
CA LEU A 64 -11.16 -6.71 -8.90
C LEU A 64 -12.47 -6.97 -9.65
N GLU A 65 -12.53 -8.11 -10.32
CA GLU A 65 -13.74 -8.57 -11.00
C GLU A 65 -14.88 -8.83 -10.00
N GLU A 66 -16.12 -8.79 -10.50
CA GLU A 66 -17.30 -9.07 -9.68
C GLU A 66 -17.20 -10.43 -8.99
N GLY A 67 -17.57 -10.51 -7.72
CA GLY A 67 -17.50 -11.72 -6.90
C GLY A 67 -16.11 -12.09 -6.38
N ILE A 68 -15.03 -11.43 -6.80
CA ILE A 68 -13.68 -11.71 -6.26
C ILE A 68 -13.61 -11.32 -4.78
N LYS A 69 -14.15 -10.17 -4.39
CA LYS A 69 -14.20 -9.72 -2.98
C LYS A 69 -14.99 -10.71 -2.12
N ASP A 70 -16.16 -11.17 -2.58
CA ASP A 70 -16.98 -12.16 -1.89
C ASP A 70 -16.24 -13.49 -1.70
N LYS A 71 -15.56 -13.92 -2.74
CA LYS A 71 -14.76 -15.16 -2.69
C LYS A 71 -13.61 -15.05 -1.68
N ILE A 72 -12.89 -13.94 -1.66
CA ILE A 72 -11.82 -13.72 -0.68
C ILE A 72 -12.40 -13.65 0.73
N ALA A 73 -13.45 -12.87 0.94
CA ALA A 73 -14.14 -12.76 2.22
C ALA A 73 -14.56 -14.12 2.78
N LEU A 74 -15.18 -14.95 1.95
CA LEU A 74 -15.61 -16.30 2.31
C LEU A 74 -14.43 -17.20 2.71
N PHE A 75 -13.39 -17.29 1.84
CA PHE A 75 -12.27 -18.23 2.06
C PHE A 75 -11.27 -17.76 3.13
N CYS A 76 -11.21 -16.45 3.39
CA CYS A 76 -10.31 -15.87 4.37
C CYS A 76 -11.00 -15.55 5.71
N ASN A 77 -12.30 -15.84 5.82
CA ASN A 77 -13.10 -15.62 7.03
C ASN A 77 -13.05 -14.17 7.55
N VAL A 78 -13.31 -13.22 6.65
CA VAL A 78 -13.46 -11.79 6.96
C VAL A 78 -14.77 -11.27 6.34
N PRO A 79 -15.36 -10.19 6.89
CA PRO A 79 -16.49 -9.51 6.25
C PRO A 79 -16.12 -8.98 4.86
N ASN A 80 -17.06 -8.95 3.92
CA ASN A 80 -16.80 -8.40 2.57
C ASN A 80 -16.24 -6.98 2.59
N LYS A 81 -16.77 -6.11 3.45
CA LYS A 81 -16.28 -4.73 3.63
C LYS A 81 -14.82 -4.63 4.09
N CYS A 82 -14.27 -5.71 4.65
CA CYS A 82 -12.86 -5.80 5.08
C CYS A 82 -11.93 -6.31 3.97
N VAL A 83 -12.45 -6.54 2.74
CA VAL A 83 -11.65 -6.90 1.57
C VAL A 83 -11.55 -5.69 0.64
N MET A 84 -10.36 -5.14 0.52
CA MET A 84 -10.09 -3.93 -0.24
C MET A 84 -9.13 -4.20 -1.37
N GLN A 85 -9.31 -3.51 -2.49
CA GLN A 85 -8.33 -3.53 -3.57
C GLN A 85 -7.33 -2.40 -3.38
N ASN A 86 -6.09 -2.65 -3.77
CA ASN A 86 -5.05 -1.64 -3.91
C ASN A 86 -4.47 -1.76 -5.32
N LEU A 87 -4.97 -0.94 -6.21
CA LEU A 87 -4.52 -0.87 -7.59
C LEU A 87 -3.11 -0.28 -7.68
N ASP A 88 -2.36 -0.70 -8.68
CA ASP A 88 -1.13 -0.02 -9.03
C ASP A 88 -1.42 1.43 -9.38
N VAL A 89 -0.61 2.32 -8.86
CA VAL A 89 -0.75 3.78 -8.99
C VAL A 89 0.46 4.35 -9.72
N GLU A 90 0.29 5.49 -10.36
CA GLU A 90 1.36 6.17 -11.10
C GLU A 90 2.47 6.69 -10.17
N THR A 91 2.06 7.14 -8.99
CA THR A 91 2.98 7.55 -7.92
C THR A 91 2.52 6.98 -6.57
N LEU A 92 3.48 6.61 -5.71
CA LEU A 92 3.17 6.09 -4.37
C LEU A 92 2.33 7.06 -3.53
N TYR A 93 2.39 8.35 -3.82
CA TYR A 93 1.60 9.38 -3.14
C TYR A 93 0.11 9.33 -3.46
N GLU A 94 -0.31 8.59 -4.48
CA GLU A 94 -1.73 8.32 -4.77
C GLU A 94 -2.30 7.20 -3.90
N ALA A 95 -1.45 6.34 -3.33
CA ALA A 95 -1.92 5.19 -2.56
C ALA A 95 -2.84 5.58 -1.38
N PRO A 96 -2.55 6.64 -0.57
CA PRO A 96 -3.48 7.08 0.47
C PRO A 96 -4.86 7.48 -0.09
N LEU A 97 -4.90 8.18 -1.24
CA LEU A 97 -6.16 8.57 -1.90
C LEU A 97 -6.94 7.36 -2.42
N ALA A 98 -6.22 6.35 -2.92
CA ALA A 98 -6.82 5.10 -3.37
C ALA A 98 -7.39 4.29 -2.19
N MET A 99 -6.69 4.25 -1.07
CA MET A 99 -7.16 3.57 0.15
C MET A 99 -8.36 4.28 0.78
N GLU A 100 -8.40 5.61 0.72
CA GLU A 100 -9.55 6.39 1.17
C GLU A 100 -10.81 6.06 0.35
N LYS A 101 -10.68 5.92 -0.98
CA LYS A 101 -11.79 5.47 -1.85
C LYS A 101 -12.28 4.06 -1.55
N GLU A 102 -11.43 3.20 -1.02
CA GLU A 102 -11.77 1.84 -0.57
C GLU A 102 -12.27 1.83 0.88
N HIS A 103 -12.39 2.99 1.55
CA HIS A 103 -12.86 3.12 2.93
C HIS A 103 -11.99 2.40 3.97
N LEU A 104 -10.66 2.35 3.73
CA LEU A 104 -9.75 1.66 4.65
C LEU A 104 -9.76 2.29 6.05
N ALA A 105 -9.75 3.62 6.13
CA ALA A 105 -9.78 4.34 7.41
C ALA A 105 -11.08 4.06 8.17
N ASP A 106 -12.23 4.19 7.50
CA ASP A 106 -13.56 3.96 8.08
C ASP A 106 -13.66 2.55 8.70
N VAL A 107 -13.25 1.53 7.92
CA VAL A 107 -13.30 0.13 8.37
C VAL A 107 -12.29 -0.14 9.50
N ALA A 108 -11.10 0.45 9.44
CA ALA A 108 -10.10 0.30 10.50
C ALA A 108 -10.57 0.94 11.80
N CYS A 109 -11.15 2.16 11.75
CA CYS A 109 -11.73 2.84 12.89
C CYS A 109 -12.91 2.04 13.48
N GLU A 110 -13.78 1.49 12.63
CA GLU A 110 -14.87 0.63 13.08
C GLU A 110 -14.35 -0.62 13.81
N CYS A 111 -13.33 -1.29 13.27
CA CYS A 111 -12.73 -2.46 13.91
C CYS A 111 -12.09 -2.13 15.27
N LEU A 112 -11.52 -0.93 15.41
CA LEU A 112 -10.88 -0.44 16.64
C LEU A 112 -11.84 0.32 17.56
N GLN A 113 -13.11 0.46 17.19
CA GLN A 113 -14.14 1.21 17.94
C GLN A 113 -13.72 2.68 18.21
N LEU A 114 -13.02 3.28 17.24
CA LEU A 114 -12.59 4.67 17.28
C LEU A 114 -13.61 5.57 16.58
N ASP A 115 -13.65 6.84 17.00
CA ASP A 115 -14.38 7.86 16.24
C ASP A 115 -13.73 8.02 14.85
N ASP A 116 -14.56 8.16 13.83
CA ASP A 116 -14.15 8.26 12.44
C ASP A 116 -14.56 9.63 11.86
N PRO A 117 -13.83 10.71 12.15
CA PRO A 117 -14.04 11.99 11.49
C PRO A 117 -13.54 11.90 10.04
N ALA A 118 -14.39 12.30 9.09
CA ALA A 118 -14.02 12.31 7.67
C ALA A 118 -12.69 13.06 7.46
N PRO A 119 -11.66 12.42 6.86
CA PRO A 119 -10.35 13.03 6.69
C PRO A 119 -10.38 14.17 5.67
N ASP A 120 -9.68 15.26 5.93
CA ASP A 120 -9.45 16.31 4.93
C ASP A 120 -8.24 15.99 4.07
N MET A 121 -8.48 15.41 2.89
CA MET A 121 -7.44 15.02 1.93
C MET A 121 -7.14 16.08 0.86
N LYS A 122 -7.64 17.32 0.99
CA LYS A 122 -7.49 18.34 -0.04
C LYS A 122 -6.04 18.70 -0.33
N GLU A 123 -5.25 19.02 0.69
CA GLU A 123 -3.84 19.37 0.51
C GLU A 123 -3.05 18.20 -0.09
N TRP A 124 -3.37 16.97 0.32
CA TRP A 124 -2.75 15.77 -0.25
C TRP A 124 -3.11 15.58 -1.72
N GLN A 125 -4.38 15.76 -2.07
CA GLN A 125 -4.85 15.70 -3.47
C GLN A 125 -4.19 16.79 -4.34
N GLU A 126 -4.05 18.01 -3.83
CA GLU A 126 -3.36 19.11 -4.52
C GLU A 126 -1.89 18.79 -4.73
N MET A 127 -1.22 18.20 -3.73
CA MET A 127 0.16 17.75 -3.84
C MET A 127 0.32 16.69 -4.94
N VAL A 128 -0.55 15.67 -4.95
CA VAL A 128 -0.53 14.61 -5.97
C VAL A 128 -0.79 15.19 -7.37
N ASN A 129 -1.75 16.09 -7.49
CA ASN A 129 -2.02 16.78 -8.76
C ASN A 129 -0.81 17.58 -9.24
N THR A 130 -0.12 18.28 -8.33
CA THR A 130 1.10 19.02 -8.66
C THR A 130 2.21 18.08 -9.14
N LEU A 131 2.38 16.94 -8.47
CA LEU A 131 3.39 15.95 -8.82
C LEU A 131 3.18 15.38 -10.24
N LYS A 132 1.94 15.25 -10.67
CA LYS A 132 1.59 14.78 -12.02
C LYS A 132 1.76 15.85 -13.12
N HIS A 133 1.87 17.12 -12.75
CA HIS A 133 1.91 18.25 -13.67
C HIS A 133 3.11 19.17 -13.40
N LEU A 134 4.30 18.56 -13.24
CA LEU A 134 5.55 19.31 -13.04
C LEU A 134 5.94 19.97 -14.37
N GLU A 135 6.27 21.27 -14.30
CA GLU A 135 6.47 22.13 -15.48
C GLU A 135 7.93 22.27 -15.88
N LYS A 136 8.84 21.98 -14.98
CA LYS A 136 10.29 22.22 -15.15
C LYS A 136 11.06 20.92 -14.93
N ASP A 137 12.23 20.84 -15.52
CA ASP A 137 13.18 19.74 -15.30
C ASP A 137 14.48 20.26 -14.68
N VAL A 138 14.97 19.53 -13.69
CA VAL A 138 16.28 19.78 -13.09
C VAL A 138 17.03 18.46 -12.95
N THR A 139 18.31 18.45 -13.31
CA THR A 139 19.16 17.28 -13.15
C THR A 139 20.12 17.49 -11.98
N VAL A 140 20.13 16.53 -11.06
CA VAL A 140 21.00 16.52 -9.88
C VAL A 140 21.94 15.32 -9.98
N ALA A 141 23.26 15.55 -9.89
CA ALA A 141 24.22 14.47 -9.81
C ALA A 141 24.31 13.95 -8.36
N LEU A 142 24.03 12.66 -8.17
CA LEU A 142 24.26 11.94 -6.93
C LEU A 142 25.58 11.18 -7.04
N VAL A 143 26.62 11.68 -6.36
CA VAL A 143 27.96 11.10 -6.38
C VAL A 143 28.15 10.25 -5.13
N GLY A 144 28.49 8.99 -5.28
CA GLY A 144 28.66 8.11 -4.13
C GLY A 144 29.16 6.71 -4.49
N LYS A 145 29.31 5.88 -3.45
CA LYS A 145 29.57 4.44 -3.59
C LYS A 145 28.24 3.69 -3.79
N TYR A 146 28.33 2.51 -4.40
CA TYR A 146 27.16 1.65 -4.60
C TYR A 146 25.99 2.31 -5.37
N THR A 147 26.30 3.21 -6.29
CA THR A 147 25.30 3.95 -7.07
C THR A 147 24.47 3.06 -8.01
N THR A 148 24.88 1.81 -8.24
CA THR A 148 24.08 0.79 -8.94
C THR A 148 22.97 0.19 -8.07
N LEU A 149 23.08 0.32 -6.74
CA LEU A 149 22.06 -0.11 -5.77
C LEU A 149 21.24 1.12 -5.34
N HIS A 150 20.27 1.50 -6.13
CA HIS A 150 19.48 2.73 -5.95
C HIS A 150 18.79 2.79 -4.58
N ASP A 151 18.38 1.64 -4.03
CA ASP A 151 17.70 1.55 -2.72
C ASP A 151 18.56 2.07 -1.57
N ALA A 152 19.90 2.02 -1.69
CA ALA A 152 20.79 2.58 -0.68
C ALA A 152 20.64 4.11 -0.51
N TYR A 153 20.07 4.79 -1.51
CA TYR A 153 19.91 6.23 -1.56
C TYR A 153 18.45 6.68 -1.59
N ILE A 154 17.49 5.78 -1.32
CA ILE A 154 16.06 6.07 -1.47
C ILE A 154 15.63 7.35 -0.74
N SER A 155 16.10 7.55 0.51
CA SER A 155 15.77 8.74 1.30
C SER A 155 16.31 10.03 0.69
N VAL A 156 17.50 9.97 0.08
CA VAL A 156 18.12 11.13 -0.60
C VAL A 156 17.33 11.46 -1.87
N VAL A 157 16.99 10.45 -2.65
CA VAL A 157 16.20 10.60 -3.88
C VAL A 157 14.82 11.17 -3.58
N GLU A 158 14.13 10.64 -2.57
CA GLU A 158 12.81 11.15 -2.17
C GLU A 158 12.89 12.58 -1.63
N SER A 159 13.92 12.92 -0.84
CA SER A 159 14.12 14.29 -0.38
C SER A 159 14.34 15.28 -1.54
N LEU A 160 15.10 14.87 -2.56
CA LEU A 160 15.30 15.68 -3.76
C LEU A 160 14.01 15.86 -4.56
N LYS A 161 13.21 14.79 -4.69
CA LYS A 161 11.88 14.86 -5.33
C LYS A 161 10.93 15.78 -4.57
N HIS A 162 10.91 15.73 -3.22
CA HIS A 162 10.10 16.64 -2.40
C HIS A 162 10.53 18.11 -2.59
N GLY A 163 11.84 18.38 -2.64
CA GLY A 163 12.36 19.70 -2.99
C GLY A 163 11.92 20.13 -4.39
N GLY A 164 12.00 19.23 -5.36
CA GLY A 164 11.51 19.45 -6.71
C GLY A 164 10.03 19.80 -6.76
N LEU A 165 9.20 19.03 -6.04
CA LEU A 165 7.76 19.25 -5.95
C LEU A 165 7.43 20.67 -5.43
N ALA A 166 8.11 21.12 -4.37
CA ALA A 166 7.93 22.47 -3.82
C ALA A 166 8.23 23.58 -4.86
N HIS A 167 9.05 23.30 -5.86
CA HIS A 167 9.42 24.21 -6.95
C HIS A 167 8.76 23.85 -8.31
N LYS A 168 7.78 22.92 -8.32
CA LYS A 168 7.12 22.41 -9.52
C LYS A 168 8.09 21.89 -10.57
N SER A 169 9.15 21.24 -10.11
CA SER A 169 10.26 20.76 -10.93
C SER A 169 10.39 19.24 -10.82
N ASN A 170 10.44 18.57 -11.97
CA ASN A 170 10.82 17.16 -12.04
C ASN A 170 12.32 17.01 -11.80
N VAL A 171 12.71 16.14 -10.87
CA VAL A 171 14.11 15.92 -10.52
C VAL A 171 14.61 14.62 -11.14
N THR A 172 15.49 14.74 -12.10
CA THR A 172 16.23 13.62 -12.71
C THR A 172 17.54 13.38 -11.94
N ILE A 173 17.74 12.18 -11.43
CA ILE A 173 18.97 11.82 -10.72
C ILE A 173 19.99 11.24 -11.70
N LYS A 174 21.15 11.89 -11.80
CA LYS A 174 22.31 11.37 -12.50
C LYS A 174 23.23 10.65 -11.50
N TRP A 175 23.28 9.34 -11.59
CA TRP A 175 24.10 8.50 -10.72
C TRP A 175 25.56 8.55 -11.17
N VAL A 176 26.45 8.91 -10.26
CA VAL A 176 27.89 9.04 -10.54
C VAL A 176 28.67 8.22 -9.51
N PRO A 177 29.36 7.14 -9.93
CA PRO A 177 30.24 6.42 -9.02
C PRO A 177 31.40 7.33 -8.56
N SER A 178 31.76 7.21 -7.29
CA SER A 178 32.88 7.96 -6.71
C SER A 178 34.23 7.26 -6.89
N GLU A 179 34.25 6.09 -7.54
CA GLU A 179 35.44 5.26 -7.80
C GLU A 179 35.68 5.14 -9.30
#